data_316747281e9e4b7c6c42c9238d9f0d45
#
_entry.id   316747281e9e4b7c6c42c9238d9f0d45
#
_cell.length_a   1.000
_cell.length_b   1.000
_cell.length_c   1.000
_cell.angle_alpha   90.00
_cell.angle_beta   90.00
_cell.angle_gamma   90.00
#
_symmetry.space_group_name_H-M   'P 1'
#
loop_
_entity.id
_entity.type
_entity.pdbx_description
1 polymer ?
#
loop_
_entity_poly.entity_id
_entity_poly.type
_entity_poly.pdbx_seq_one_letter_code
_entity_poly.pdbx_strand_id
1 'polypeptide(L)'
;MRFVSAWATPALLLAVPTALIAGGRDGLWLGLLFVVAPLFAALAAPEPAAAGGQQSLPPAVLLLVVGVIVWANLGLAGDVATWTGWPRWTGIVPAAIAAAGLGFWPRASRRWLWLVPAGLVALLLPAAVMVQASGSNPLAIWTEVASQPAFRFSRQSPWVTEGRPVGPRRGLVALAFDEEHRLTPLDPGPFRVEVNDSGRVQVQEWTLTPGQSVTLRPGDRLQLDGPRRLKFEADRRVPGAPASGIAWADSSFAPRWLRLFSILGLGLTLLGGAVALAGPASSARPTRAGVALGGAVLLALLAWAECWAIYAVRWAPELYLVGVAGAALLELPGLVLRGSPWSPLLAGAGLVGLLALFLAACAALRERLAGAGGLWAGVLAVTAFLALLPVEPWSLMLSALGLGASCLAPLILLGPPPARPHAAAWALGVGLALFLGVTAVGRLWPPAAPVAQALVAYPVLVAAPAAAAVLRVAGRPARA
;
A
#
# COMPACT_ATOMS: atom_id res chain seq x y z
N MET A 1 -21.72 2.19 -1.01
CA MET A 1 -20.70 3.10 -1.56
C MET A 1 -19.82 3.78 -0.49
N ARG A 2 -20.35 4.33 0.62
CA ARG A 2 -19.52 4.99 1.67
C ARG A 2 -18.41 4.11 2.24
N PHE A 3 -18.67 2.83 2.52
CA PHE A 3 -17.67 1.91 3.01
C PHE A 3 -16.57 1.64 1.95
N VAL A 4 -16.95 1.57 0.66
CA VAL A 4 -15.99 1.45 -0.44
C VAL A 4 -15.10 2.68 -0.52
N SER A 5 -15.67 3.88 -0.40
CA SER A 5 -14.91 5.13 -0.47
C SER A 5 -13.86 5.25 0.63
N ALA A 6 -14.22 4.92 1.87
CA ALA A 6 -13.28 4.96 2.99
C ALA A 6 -12.17 3.88 2.86
N TRP A 7 -12.45 2.78 2.17
CA TRP A 7 -11.57 1.63 2.02
C TRP A 7 -10.68 1.72 0.78
N ALA A 8 -11.26 2.00 -0.38
CA ALA A 8 -10.55 2.00 -1.68
C ALA A 8 -9.67 3.24 -1.85
N THR A 9 -8.77 3.47 -0.90
CA THR A 9 -7.79 4.55 -0.99
C THR A 9 -6.69 4.22 -1.99
N PRO A 10 -6.08 5.19 -2.66
CA PRO A 10 -4.96 4.96 -3.58
C PRO A 10 -3.82 4.15 -2.97
N ALA A 11 -3.44 4.45 -1.72
CA ALA A 11 -2.35 3.75 -1.04
C ALA A 11 -2.65 2.27 -0.82
N LEU A 12 -3.90 1.91 -0.46
CA LEU A 12 -4.31 0.52 -0.31
C LEU A 12 -4.50 -0.17 -1.68
N LEU A 13 -5.08 0.54 -2.65
CA LEU A 13 -5.28 0.01 -3.99
C LEU A 13 -3.96 -0.32 -4.69
N LEU A 14 -2.94 0.55 -4.60
CA LEU A 14 -1.63 0.32 -5.20
C LEU A 14 -0.77 -0.68 -4.41
N ALA A 15 -1.14 -0.99 -3.18
CA ALA A 15 -0.51 -2.08 -2.44
C ALA A 15 -0.78 -3.45 -3.09
N VAL A 16 -1.95 -3.64 -3.71
CA VAL A 16 -2.32 -4.91 -4.37
C VAL A 16 -1.35 -5.25 -5.51
N PRO A 17 -1.16 -4.39 -6.54
CA PRO A 17 -0.19 -4.67 -7.60
C PRO A 17 1.24 -4.75 -7.07
N THR A 18 1.61 -3.97 -6.05
CA THR A 18 2.94 -4.07 -5.42
C THR A 18 3.17 -5.45 -4.82
N ALA A 19 2.19 -5.97 -4.08
CA ALA A 19 2.27 -7.30 -3.48
C ALA A 19 2.30 -8.42 -4.55
N LEU A 20 1.55 -8.27 -5.64
CA LEU A 20 1.53 -9.25 -6.73
C LEU A 20 2.83 -9.23 -7.52
N ILE A 21 3.40 -8.07 -7.82
CA ILE A 21 4.71 -7.94 -8.47
C ILE A 21 5.79 -8.59 -7.60
N ALA A 22 5.85 -8.26 -6.31
CA ALA A 22 6.89 -8.74 -5.41
C ALA A 22 6.72 -10.21 -5.02
N GLY A 23 5.50 -10.66 -4.78
CA GLY A 23 5.17 -11.96 -4.17
C GLY A 23 4.44 -12.94 -5.09
N GLY A 24 4.20 -12.62 -6.35
CA GLY A 24 3.49 -13.50 -7.29
C GLY A 24 2.17 -14.02 -6.70
N ARG A 25 2.01 -15.34 -6.65
CA ARG A 25 0.80 -15.98 -6.14
C ARG A 25 0.44 -15.58 -4.69
N ASP A 26 1.43 -15.35 -3.84
CA ASP A 26 1.17 -14.93 -2.46
C ASP A 26 0.58 -13.51 -2.38
N GLY A 27 0.85 -12.66 -3.36
CA GLY A 27 0.23 -11.34 -3.49
C GLY A 27 -1.27 -11.38 -3.74
N LEU A 28 -1.81 -12.47 -4.31
CA LEU A 28 -3.26 -12.65 -4.53
C LEU A 28 -4.06 -12.65 -3.22
N TRP A 29 -3.46 -13.05 -2.09
CA TRP A 29 -4.12 -12.99 -0.78
C TRP A 29 -4.47 -11.56 -0.38
N LEU A 30 -3.59 -10.60 -0.66
CA LEU A 30 -3.89 -9.19 -0.42
C LEU A 30 -5.04 -8.71 -1.31
N GLY A 31 -5.05 -9.11 -2.59
CA GLY A 31 -6.14 -8.81 -3.51
C GLY A 31 -7.48 -9.37 -3.03
N LEU A 32 -7.51 -10.64 -2.62
CA LEU A 32 -8.70 -11.25 -2.05
C LEU A 32 -9.20 -10.50 -0.81
N LEU A 33 -8.31 -10.20 0.13
CA LEU A 33 -8.64 -9.48 1.36
C LEU A 33 -9.06 -8.03 1.09
N PHE A 34 -8.53 -7.40 0.04
CA PHE A 34 -8.96 -6.06 -0.39
C PHE A 34 -10.47 -6.01 -0.71
N VAL A 35 -11.02 -7.09 -1.26
CA VAL A 35 -12.47 -7.19 -1.56
C VAL A 35 -13.25 -7.70 -0.36
N VAL A 36 -12.78 -8.78 0.28
CA VAL A 36 -13.52 -9.48 1.33
C VAL A 36 -13.64 -8.65 2.62
N ALA A 37 -12.59 -7.94 3.01
CA ALA A 37 -12.56 -7.24 4.29
C ALA A 37 -13.66 -6.16 4.43
N PRO A 38 -13.85 -5.24 3.47
CA PRO A 38 -14.91 -4.23 3.59
C PRO A 38 -16.32 -4.82 3.43
N LEU A 39 -16.48 -5.90 2.66
CA LEU A 39 -17.77 -6.60 2.57
C LEU A 39 -18.12 -7.28 3.88
N PHE A 40 -17.15 -7.95 4.50
CA PHE A 40 -17.30 -8.51 5.84
C PHE A 40 -17.68 -7.44 6.86
N ALA A 41 -16.97 -6.33 6.88
CA ALA A 41 -17.25 -5.22 7.78
C ALA A 41 -18.65 -4.64 7.59
N ALA A 42 -19.11 -4.54 6.33
CA ALA A 42 -20.46 -4.06 6.02
C ALA A 42 -21.57 -5.02 6.50
N LEU A 43 -21.29 -6.32 6.55
CA LEU A 43 -22.23 -7.36 7.01
C LEU A 43 -22.16 -7.58 8.53
N ALA A 44 -20.96 -7.49 9.12
CA ALA A 44 -20.72 -7.73 10.54
C ALA A 44 -21.07 -6.53 11.44
N ALA A 45 -21.29 -5.35 10.87
CA ALA A 45 -21.66 -4.15 11.64
C ALA A 45 -22.94 -4.40 12.46
N PRO A 46 -22.91 -4.18 13.81
CA PRO A 46 -24.06 -4.40 14.68
C PRO A 46 -25.23 -3.48 14.30
N GLU A 47 -26.45 -3.92 14.62
CA GLU A 47 -27.66 -3.11 14.38
C GLU A 47 -27.64 -1.82 15.22
N PRO A 48 -27.98 -0.67 14.63
CA PRO A 48 -28.04 0.61 15.35
C PRO A 48 -28.99 0.60 16.56
N ALA A 49 -30.05 -0.23 16.50
CA ALA A 49 -31.06 -0.34 17.55
C ALA A 49 -30.60 -1.11 18.79
N ALA A 50 -29.60 -2.00 18.67
CA ALA A 50 -29.05 -2.74 19.79
C ALA A 50 -28.03 -1.94 20.60
N ALA A 51 -27.51 -0.85 20.05
CA ALA A 51 -26.60 0.06 20.71
C ALA A 51 -27.39 1.17 21.40
N GLY A 52 -28.02 0.86 22.53
CA GLY A 52 -28.79 1.81 23.35
C GLY A 52 -27.96 2.96 23.92
N GLY A 53 -27.52 3.83 23.10
CA GLY A 53 -26.68 4.99 23.31
C GLY A 53 -25.66 5.11 22.19
N GLN A 54 -25.59 6.27 21.57
CA GLN A 54 -24.54 6.59 20.61
C GLN A 54 -23.18 6.40 21.30
N GLN A 55 -22.56 5.20 21.07
CA GLN A 55 -21.18 4.98 21.50
C GLN A 55 -20.30 5.84 20.62
N SER A 56 -19.98 7.03 21.10
CA SER A 56 -18.93 7.85 20.49
C SER A 56 -17.62 7.07 20.62
N LEU A 57 -17.12 6.55 19.50
CA LEU A 57 -15.75 6.03 19.44
C LEU A 57 -14.80 7.09 20.00
N PRO A 58 -13.77 6.71 20.77
CA PRO A 58 -12.81 7.66 21.28
C PRO A 58 -12.25 8.50 20.15
N PRO A 59 -12.49 9.80 20.13
CA PRO A 59 -12.16 10.66 18.99
C PRO A 59 -10.66 10.67 18.70
N ALA A 60 -9.83 10.51 19.73
CA ALA A 60 -8.38 10.52 19.60
C ALA A 60 -7.84 9.33 18.77
N VAL A 61 -8.32 8.10 19.02
CA VAL A 61 -7.85 6.91 18.27
C VAL A 61 -8.37 6.95 16.84
N LEU A 62 -9.62 7.35 16.64
CA LEU A 62 -10.19 7.52 15.30
C LEU A 62 -9.41 8.60 14.51
N LEU A 63 -9.07 9.71 15.17
CA LEU A 63 -8.29 10.79 14.59
C LEU A 63 -6.90 10.29 14.16
N LEU A 64 -6.25 9.49 15.00
CA LEU A 64 -4.95 8.90 14.70
C LEU A 64 -5.03 7.96 13.48
N VAL A 65 -6.00 7.05 13.45
CA VAL A 65 -6.21 6.14 12.31
C VAL A 65 -6.46 6.92 11.03
N VAL A 66 -7.39 7.88 11.06
CA VAL A 66 -7.70 8.74 9.90
C VAL A 66 -6.47 9.56 9.48
N GLY A 67 -5.75 10.14 10.43
CA GLY A 67 -4.54 10.92 10.16
C GLY A 67 -3.46 10.08 9.45
N VAL A 68 -3.21 8.87 9.91
CA VAL A 68 -2.20 7.99 9.28
C VAL A 68 -2.66 7.53 7.87
N ILE A 69 -3.95 7.28 7.65
CA ILE A 69 -4.48 6.98 6.30
C ILE A 69 -4.29 8.17 5.36
N VAL A 70 -4.61 9.38 5.81
CA VAL A 70 -4.42 10.60 5.00
C VAL A 70 -2.93 10.83 4.73
N TRP A 71 -2.06 10.65 5.74
CA TRP A 71 -0.61 10.70 5.57
C TRP A 71 -0.10 9.72 4.51
N ALA A 72 -0.53 8.45 4.56
CA ALA A 72 -0.15 7.44 3.57
C ALA A 72 -0.51 7.87 2.14
N ASN A 73 -1.70 8.42 1.93
CA ASN A 73 -2.16 8.82 0.60
C ASN A 73 -1.49 10.12 0.11
N LEU A 74 -1.25 11.10 0.98
CA LEU A 74 -0.47 12.29 0.63
C LEU A 74 1.01 11.93 0.37
N GLY A 75 1.55 10.99 1.14
CA GLY A 75 2.88 10.42 0.87
C GLY A 75 2.97 9.81 -0.53
N LEU A 76 1.96 9.03 -0.93
CA LEU A 76 1.87 8.47 -2.27
C LEU A 76 1.81 9.57 -3.35
N ALA A 77 1.04 10.65 -3.14
CA ALA A 77 1.00 11.76 -4.08
C ALA A 77 2.38 12.42 -4.26
N GLY A 78 3.14 12.55 -3.16
CA GLY A 78 4.54 12.99 -3.19
C GLY A 78 5.43 12.02 -3.96
N ASP A 79 5.21 10.72 -3.80
CA ASP A 79 5.96 9.69 -4.52
C ASP A 79 5.73 9.76 -6.02
N VAL A 80 4.46 9.90 -6.44
CA VAL A 80 4.10 10.08 -7.85
C VAL A 80 4.84 11.28 -8.46
N ALA A 81 4.92 12.41 -7.73
CA ALA A 81 5.69 13.56 -8.19
C ALA A 81 7.18 13.22 -8.37
N THR A 82 7.79 12.49 -7.42
CA THR A 82 9.21 12.11 -7.54
C THR A 82 9.48 11.15 -8.70
N TRP A 83 8.53 10.27 -9.05
CA TRP A 83 8.68 9.38 -10.21
C TRP A 83 8.68 10.12 -11.55
N THR A 84 8.01 11.28 -11.60
CA THR A 84 8.04 12.16 -12.79
C THR A 84 9.22 13.15 -12.78
N GLY A 85 10.12 13.05 -11.79
CA GLY A 85 11.27 13.95 -11.64
C GLY A 85 10.97 15.27 -10.95
N TRP A 86 9.77 15.45 -10.39
CA TRP A 86 9.39 16.65 -9.65
C TRP A 86 9.68 16.53 -8.17
N PRO A 87 9.91 17.64 -7.45
CA PRO A 87 10.03 17.64 -6.00
C PRO A 87 8.78 17.06 -5.33
N ARG A 88 8.96 16.29 -4.25
CA ARG A 88 7.89 15.60 -3.53
C ARG A 88 6.70 16.50 -3.14
N TRP A 89 6.96 17.75 -2.74
CA TRP A 89 5.92 18.70 -2.34
C TRP A 89 4.95 19.06 -3.46
N THR A 90 5.37 18.98 -4.73
CA THR A 90 4.50 19.30 -5.89
C THR A 90 3.36 18.31 -6.07
N GLY A 91 3.45 17.10 -5.53
CA GLY A 91 2.34 16.17 -5.46
C GLY A 91 1.50 16.36 -4.19
N ILE A 92 2.17 16.58 -3.04
CA ILE A 92 1.51 16.67 -1.72
C ILE A 92 0.61 17.91 -1.63
N VAL A 93 1.13 19.08 -1.99
CA VAL A 93 0.41 20.35 -1.80
C VAL A 93 -0.89 20.42 -2.60
N PRO A 94 -0.93 20.13 -3.91
CA PRO A 94 -2.18 20.14 -4.66
C PRO A 94 -3.18 19.10 -4.13
N ALA A 95 -2.74 17.90 -3.76
CA ALA A 95 -3.60 16.87 -3.20
C ALA A 95 -4.20 17.30 -1.85
N ALA A 96 -3.41 17.92 -0.98
CA ALA A 96 -3.87 18.46 0.29
C ALA A 96 -4.86 19.63 0.11
N ILE A 97 -4.59 20.55 -0.82
CA ILE A 97 -5.50 21.67 -1.17
C ILE A 97 -6.84 21.11 -1.70
N ALA A 98 -6.79 20.14 -2.61
CA ALA A 98 -8.00 19.51 -3.13
C ALA A 98 -8.82 18.83 -2.01
N ALA A 99 -8.15 18.11 -1.09
CA ALA A 99 -8.78 17.51 0.08
C ALA A 99 -9.33 18.55 1.07
N ALA A 100 -8.65 19.70 1.25
CA ALA A 100 -9.13 20.81 2.05
C ALA A 100 -10.38 21.46 1.45
N GLY A 101 -10.42 21.57 0.11
CA GLY A 101 -11.57 22.08 -0.63
C GLY A 101 -12.86 21.30 -0.34
N LEU A 102 -12.77 20.01 -0.04
CA LEU A 102 -13.92 19.24 0.46
C LEU A 102 -14.46 19.78 1.80
N GLY A 103 -13.64 20.52 2.56
CA GLY A 103 -14.05 21.22 3.78
C GLY A 103 -15.22 22.19 3.57
N PHE A 104 -15.25 22.85 2.42
CA PHE A 104 -16.28 23.79 2.02
C PHE A 104 -17.52 23.12 1.40
N TRP A 105 -17.45 21.81 1.11
CA TRP A 105 -18.57 21.08 0.52
C TRP A 105 -19.65 20.82 1.57
N PRO A 106 -20.94 21.10 1.28
CA PRO A 106 -22.02 20.84 2.21
C PRO A 106 -22.08 19.37 2.63
N ARG A 107 -22.05 19.09 3.95
CA ARG A 107 -22.09 17.72 4.50
C ARG A 107 -23.32 16.92 4.08
N ALA A 108 -24.45 17.61 3.86
CA ALA A 108 -25.70 17.02 3.39
C ALA A 108 -25.65 16.55 1.94
N SER A 109 -24.71 17.06 1.14
CA SER A 109 -24.59 16.71 -0.27
C SER A 109 -23.81 15.41 -0.42
N ARG A 110 -24.47 14.34 -0.83
CA ARG A 110 -23.82 13.05 -1.18
C ARG A 110 -23.18 13.08 -2.57
N ARG A 111 -23.02 14.25 -3.20
CA ARG A 111 -22.48 14.38 -4.55
C ARG A 111 -21.05 13.87 -4.68
N TRP A 112 -20.25 13.91 -3.60
CA TRP A 112 -18.90 13.35 -3.60
C TRP A 112 -18.86 11.83 -3.87
N LEU A 113 -19.99 11.11 -3.66
CA LEU A 113 -20.05 9.67 -4.00
C LEU A 113 -19.84 9.41 -5.50
N TRP A 114 -20.07 10.41 -6.38
CA TRP A 114 -19.78 10.31 -7.79
C TRP A 114 -18.28 10.25 -8.12
N LEU A 115 -17.43 10.66 -7.19
CA LEU A 115 -15.96 10.53 -7.35
C LEU A 115 -15.52 9.06 -7.46
N VAL A 116 -16.23 8.12 -6.83
CA VAL A 116 -15.88 6.69 -6.91
C VAL A 116 -16.12 6.13 -8.31
N PRO A 117 -17.31 6.23 -8.92
CA PRO A 117 -17.50 5.73 -10.28
C PRO A 117 -16.68 6.54 -11.30
N ALA A 118 -16.49 7.84 -11.13
CA ALA A 118 -15.62 8.63 -11.99
C ALA A 118 -14.15 8.16 -11.91
N GLY A 119 -13.65 7.92 -10.69
CA GLY A 119 -12.32 7.37 -10.47
C GLY A 119 -12.17 5.98 -11.07
N LEU A 120 -13.17 5.13 -10.91
CA LEU A 120 -13.18 3.78 -11.49
C LEU A 120 -13.09 3.84 -13.03
N VAL A 121 -13.91 4.66 -13.68
CA VAL A 121 -13.87 4.84 -15.15
C VAL A 121 -12.50 5.35 -15.59
N ALA A 122 -11.94 6.35 -14.90
CA ALA A 122 -10.64 6.91 -15.21
C ALA A 122 -9.49 5.90 -15.05
N LEU A 123 -9.62 4.92 -14.13
CA LEU A 123 -8.65 3.83 -13.96
C LEU A 123 -8.85 2.71 -14.99
N LEU A 124 -10.08 2.30 -15.25
CA LEU A 124 -10.38 1.19 -16.16
C LEU A 124 -10.09 1.52 -17.62
N LEU A 125 -10.27 2.80 -18.03
CA LEU A 125 -10.05 3.22 -19.41
C LEU A 125 -8.62 2.94 -19.90
N PRO A 126 -7.55 3.37 -19.19
CA PRO A 126 -6.18 3.03 -19.57
C PRO A 126 -5.92 1.52 -19.62
N ALA A 127 -6.45 0.77 -18.66
CA ALA A 127 -6.30 -0.68 -18.63
C ALA A 127 -6.96 -1.34 -19.86
N ALA A 128 -8.18 -0.95 -20.21
CA ALA A 128 -8.88 -1.47 -21.38
C ALA A 128 -8.12 -1.16 -22.69
N VAL A 129 -7.59 0.07 -22.82
CA VAL A 129 -6.77 0.46 -23.98
C VAL A 129 -5.50 -0.38 -24.05
N MET A 130 -4.82 -0.62 -22.92
CA MET A 130 -3.62 -1.48 -22.89
C MET A 130 -3.94 -2.92 -23.27
N VAL A 131 -5.04 -3.50 -22.74
CA VAL A 131 -5.48 -4.85 -23.12
C VAL A 131 -5.72 -4.95 -24.62
N GLN A 132 -6.42 -3.98 -25.19
CA GLN A 132 -6.68 -3.92 -26.62
C GLN A 132 -5.39 -3.75 -27.44
N ALA A 133 -4.52 -2.84 -27.05
CA ALA A 133 -3.28 -2.55 -27.76
C ALA A 133 -2.26 -3.68 -27.71
N SER A 134 -2.20 -4.41 -26.58
CA SER A 134 -1.29 -5.57 -26.44
C SER A 134 -1.76 -6.79 -27.22
N GLY A 135 -3.05 -6.86 -27.59
CA GLY A 135 -3.67 -8.02 -28.23
C GLY A 135 -3.76 -9.27 -27.33
N SER A 136 -3.43 -9.13 -26.05
CA SER A 136 -3.38 -10.25 -25.11
C SER A 136 -4.17 -9.93 -23.85
N ASN A 137 -4.95 -10.89 -23.37
CA ASN A 137 -5.66 -10.72 -22.10
C ASN A 137 -4.71 -10.95 -20.91
N PRO A 138 -5.03 -10.43 -19.72
CA PRO A 138 -4.17 -10.56 -18.53
C PRO A 138 -3.87 -12.02 -18.15
N LEU A 139 -4.80 -12.96 -18.38
CA LEU A 139 -4.58 -14.38 -18.07
C LEU A 139 -3.56 -15.02 -19.02
N ALA A 140 -3.62 -14.70 -20.33
CA ALA A 140 -2.63 -15.16 -21.29
C ALA A 140 -1.23 -14.62 -20.95
N ILE A 141 -1.15 -13.33 -20.55
CA ILE A 141 0.10 -12.72 -20.11
C ILE A 141 0.61 -13.36 -18.83
N TRP A 142 -0.27 -13.68 -17.87
CA TRP A 142 0.11 -14.41 -16.66
C TRP A 142 0.81 -15.73 -16.98
N THR A 143 0.22 -16.53 -17.89
CA THR A 143 0.84 -17.80 -18.29
C THR A 143 2.16 -17.62 -19.02
N GLU A 144 2.26 -16.59 -19.86
CA GLU A 144 3.51 -16.20 -20.53
C GLU A 144 4.59 -15.80 -19.52
N VAL A 145 4.26 -14.91 -18.57
CA VAL A 145 5.19 -14.45 -17.53
C VAL A 145 5.62 -15.62 -16.64
N ALA A 146 4.68 -16.47 -16.23
CA ALA A 146 4.98 -17.65 -15.42
C ALA A 146 5.93 -18.66 -16.12
N SER A 147 6.02 -18.62 -17.45
CA SER A 147 6.95 -19.48 -18.21
C SER A 147 8.29 -18.82 -18.54
N GLN A 148 8.48 -17.54 -18.21
CA GLN A 148 9.73 -16.83 -18.52
C GLN A 148 10.92 -17.43 -17.77
N PRO A 149 12.07 -17.66 -18.46
CA PRO A 149 13.27 -18.20 -17.82
C PRO A 149 13.94 -17.18 -16.87
N ALA A 150 13.81 -15.89 -17.16
CA ALA A 150 14.32 -14.79 -16.35
C ALA A 150 13.63 -13.47 -16.73
N PHE A 151 13.53 -12.53 -15.78
CA PHE A 151 13.08 -11.16 -16.05
C PHE A 151 14.28 -10.32 -16.51
N ARG A 152 14.21 -9.73 -17.71
CA ARG A 152 15.30 -8.97 -18.33
C ARG A 152 14.87 -7.55 -18.62
N PHE A 153 15.83 -6.62 -18.50
CA PHE A 153 15.63 -5.24 -18.93
C PHE A 153 15.29 -5.20 -20.41
N SER A 154 14.20 -4.50 -20.75
CA SER A 154 13.88 -4.23 -22.15
C SER A 154 14.70 -3.04 -22.67
N ARG A 155 14.99 -3.01 -23.99
CA ARG A 155 15.67 -1.86 -24.62
C ARG A 155 14.84 -0.58 -24.56
N GLN A 156 13.54 -0.70 -24.38
CA GLN A 156 12.61 0.44 -24.29
C GLN A 156 12.39 0.87 -22.83
N SER A 157 13.01 0.21 -21.87
CA SER A 157 12.91 0.53 -20.46
C SER A 157 13.45 1.94 -20.16
N PRO A 158 12.74 2.77 -19.42
CA PRO A 158 13.24 4.07 -18.98
C PRO A 158 14.49 3.97 -18.12
N TRP A 159 14.67 2.88 -17.36
CA TRP A 159 15.88 2.66 -16.56
C TRP A 159 17.11 2.36 -17.41
N VAL A 160 16.91 1.73 -18.57
CA VAL A 160 17.98 1.48 -19.51
C VAL A 160 18.32 2.71 -20.35
N THR A 161 17.30 3.42 -20.84
CA THR A 161 17.49 4.50 -21.84
C THR A 161 17.69 5.87 -21.20
N GLU A 162 16.95 6.17 -20.13
CA GLU A 162 16.92 7.52 -19.52
C GLU A 162 17.70 7.58 -18.19
N GLY A 163 17.97 6.44 -17.57
CA GLY A 163 18.59 6.37 -16.24
C GLY A 163 17.64 6.89 -15.15
N ARG A 164 16.57 6.16 -14.89
CA ARG A 164 15.62 6.49 -13.82
C ARG A 164 16.24 6.28 -12.43
N PRO A 165 15.78 7.01 -11.40
CA PRO A 165 16.25 6.79 -10.05
C PRO A 165 15.86 5.40 -9.54
N VAL A 166 16.83 4.67 -8.99
CA VAL A 166 16.66 3.39 -8.30
C VAL A 166 17.26 3.47 -6.91
N GLY A 167 16.80 2.64 -6.01
CA GLY A 167 17.30 2.54 -4.65
C GLY A 167 16.29 2.94 -3.58
N PRO A 168 16.66 2.77 -2.31
CA PRO A 168 15.78 2.99 -1.20
C PRO A 168 15.57 4.49 -0.97
N ARG A 169 14.42 4.85 -0.42
CA ARG A 169 14.17 6.20 0.07
C ARG A 169 14.87 6.47 1.40
N ARG A 170 15.03 5.43 2.20
CA ARG A 170 15.79 5.43 3.46
C ARG A 170 16.47 4.08 3.66
N GLY A 171 17.63 4.13 4.26
CA GLY A 171 18.42 2.94 4.58
C GLY A 171 19.34 2.52 3.44
N LEU A 172 20.02 1.42 3.65
CA LEU A 172 20.95 0.81 2.71
C LEU A 172 20.24 -0.35 2.00
N VAL A 173 20.29 -0.34 0.68
CA VAL A 173 19.86 -1.49 -0.13
C VAL A 173 21.03 -1.98 -0.95
N ALA A 174 21.25 -3.29 -0.94
CA ALA A 174 22.22 -3.93 -1.79
C ALA A 174 21.52 -4.59 -2.99
N LEU A 175 21.84 -4.14 -4.20
CA LEU A 175 21.41 -4.78 -5.44
C LEU A 175 22.42 -5.88 -5.77
N ALA A 176 22.00 -7.14 -5.68
CA ALA A 176 22.84 -8.30 -6.03
C ALA A 176 22.77 -8.59 -7.53
N PHE A 177 23.91 -8.83 -8.14
CA PHE A 177 24.02 -9.15 -9.57
C PHE A 177 24.30 -10.64 -9.75
N ASP A 178 23.48 -11.31 -10.56
CA ASP A 178 23.61 -12.75 -10.87
C ASP A 178 24.35 -13.00 -12.19
N GLU A 179 24.52 -11.96 -12.99
CA GLU A 179 25.28 -11.99 -14.24
C GLU A 179 26.11 -10.71 -14.38
N GLU A 180 27.08 -10.71 -15.28
CA GLU A 180 27.87 -9.53 -15.58
C GLU A 180 26.98 -8.41 -16.11
N HIS A 181 27.11 -7.21 -15.53
CA HIS A 181 26.27 -6.08 -15.83
C HIS A 181 27.06 -4.79 -15.97
N ARG A 182 26.91 -4.10 -17.08
CA ARG A 182 27.49 -2.78 -17.28
C ARG A 182 26.53 -1.71 -16.77
N LEU A 183 26.99 -0.95 -15.79
CA LEU A 183 26.25 0.10 -15.13
C LEU A 183 26.87 1.46 -15.43
N THR A 184 26.05 2.48 -15.67
CA THR A 184 26.49 3.87 -15.88
C THR A 184 25.77 4.78 -14.91
N PRO A 185 26.44 5.27 -13.86
CA PRO A 185 25.89 6.29 -12.98
C PRO A 185 25.70 7.61 -13.72
N LEU A 186 24.59 8.30 -13.46
CA LEU A 186 24.31 9.63 -13.98
C LEU A 186 24.42 10.70 -12.92
N ASP A 187 24.35 10.32 -11.64
CA ASP A 187 24.56 11.23 -10.51
C ASP A 187 26.00 11.12 -10.00
N PRO A 188 26.66 12.24 -9.66
CA PRO A 188 27.99 12.22 -9.05
C PRO A 188 27.90 11.67 -7.61
N GLY A 189 28.97 11.07 -7.14
CA GLY A 189 29.10 10.64 -5.75
C GLY A 189 29.82 9.32 -5.56
N PRO A 190 30.14 8.98 -4.30
CA PRO A 190 30.69 7.70 -3.97
C PRO A 190 29.64 6.59 -4.15
N PHE A 191 30.06 5.48 -4.72
CA PHE A 191 29.28 4.24 -4.80
C PHE A 191 30.01 3.16 -4.00
N ARG A 192 29.31 2.48 -3.13
CA ARG A 192 29.84 1.35 -2.38
C ARG A 192 29.50 0.05 -3.11
N VAL A 193 30.50 -0.74 -3.38
CA VAL A 193 30.34 -2.04 -4.02
C VAL A 193 30.93 -3.11 -3.12
N GLU A 194 30.14 -4.10 -2.78
CA GLU A 194 30.61 -5.32 -2.16
C GLU A 194 31.12 -6.24 -3.28
N VAL A 195 32.41 -6.36 -3.39
CA VAL A 195 33.04 -7.27 -4.35
C VAL A 195 33.22 -8.62 -3.67
N ASN A 196 32.73 -9.68 -4.30
CA ASN A 196 32.93 -11.05 -3.83
C ASN A 196 34.12 -11.67 -4.58
N ASP A 197 35.32 -11.55 -4.00
CA ASP A 197 36.50 -12.21 -4.53
C ASP A 197 36.77 -13.51 -3.80
N SER A 198 36.55 -14.63 -4.49
CA SER A 198 36.86 -15.99 -4.01
C SER A 198 36.29 -16.33 -2.64
N GLY A 199 35.06 -15.83 -2.35
CA GLY A 199 34.35 -16.06 -1.06
C GLY A 199 34.70 -15.04 0.02
N ARG A 200 35.53 -14.06 -0.25
CA ARG A 200 35.78 -12.92 0.64
C ARG A 200 35.00 -11.71 0.13
N VAL A 201 34.09 -11.22 0.94
CA VAL A 201 33.35 -9.98 0.65
C VAL A 201 34.18 -8.80 1.12
N GLN A 202 34.54 -7.92 0.19
CA GLN A 202 35.21 -6.66 0.46
C GLN A 202 34.32 -5.51 0.03
N VAL A 203 34.12 -4.53 0.91
CA VAL A 203 33.43 -3.29 0.56
C VAL A 203 34.46 -2.33 -0.05
N GLN A 204 34.25 -1.97 -1.32
CA GLN A 204 35.06 -1.01 -2.04
C GLN A 204 34.24 0.26 -2.27
N GLU A 205 34.81 1.41 -2.03
CA GLU A 205 34.20 2.70 -2.34
C GLU A 205 34.75 3.22 -3.66
N TRP A 206 33.86 3.35 -4.63
CA TRP A 206 34.21 3.82 -5.98
C TRP A 206 33.74 5.26 -6.15
N THR A 207 34.65 6.14 -6.51
CA THR A 207 34.29 7.51 -6.93
C THR A 207 34.11 7.48 -8.45
N LEU A 208 32.84 7.45 -8.89
CA LEU A 208 32.51 7.42 -10.31
C LEU A 208 32.08 8.81 -10.76
N THR A 209 32.62 9.23 -11.91
CA THR A 209 32.13 10.42 -12.61
C THR A 209 30.86 10.09 -13.41
N PRO A 210 29.91 11.04 -13.50
CA PRO A 210 28.71 10.84 -14.31
C PRO A 210 29.05 10.41 -15.75
N GLY A 211 28.40 9.35 -16.25
CA GLY A 211 28.63 8.80 -17.56
C GLY A 211 29.76 7.76 -17.64
N GLN A 212 30.58 7.58 -16.63
CA GLN A 212 31.59 6.54 -16.57
C GLN A 212 30.91 5.17 -16.33
N SER A 213 31.09 4.26 -17.27
CA SER A 213 30.55 2.89 -17.11
C SER A 213 31.46 2.05 -16.23
N VAL A 214 30.85 1.23 -15.40
CA VAL A 214 31.50 0.23 -14.56
C VAL A 214 30.88 -1.13 -14.81
N THR A 215 31.70 -2.17 -14.77
CA THR A 215 31.24 -3.56 -14.92
C THR A 215 31.20 -4.23 -13.56
N LEU A 216 30.02 -4.70 -13.17
CA LEU A 216 29.77 -5.52 -11.98
C LEU A 216 29.73 -6.99 -12.39
N ARG A 217 30.37 -7.85 -11.61
CA ARG A 217 30.47 -9.29 -11.87
C ARG A 217 29.37 -10.05 -11.12
N PRO A 218 29.08 -11.30 -11.53
CA PRO A 218 28.20 -12.16 -10.76
C PRO A 218 28.69 -12.31 -9.31
N GLY A 219 27.78 -12.08 -8.36
CA GLY A 219 28.08 -12.10 -6.92
C GLY A 219 28.40 -10.73 -6.32
N ASP A 220 28.72 -9.72 -7.13
CA ASP A 220 28.90 -8.36 -6.64
C ASP A 220 27.56 -7.78 -6.18
N ARG A 221 27.62 -6.84 -5.20
CA ARG A 221 26.46 -6.12 -4.71
C ARG A 221 26.70 -4.62 -4.72
N LEU A 222 25.84 -3.88 -5.37
CA LEU A 222 25.85 -2.42 -5.33
C LEU A 222 25.06 -1.93 -4.12
N GLN A 223 25.71 -1.24 -3.19
CA GLN A 223 25.06 -0.62 -2.04
C GLN A 223 24.59 0.78 -2.40
N LEU A 224 23.28 1.01 -2.22
CA LEU A 224 22.66 2.31 -2.42
C LEU A 224 22.13 2.83 -1.08
N ASP A 225 22.56 4.02 -0.68
CA ASP A 225 22.15 4.72 0.53
C ASP A 225 21.00 5.72 0.29
N GLY A 226 20.58 5.86 -0.95
CA GLY A 226 19.48 6.72 -1.40
C GLY A 226 19.16 6.51 -2.87
N PRO A 227 18.13 7.19 -3.41
CA PRO A 227 17.79 7.13 -4.81
C PRO A 227 18.94 7.66 -5.67
N ARG A 228 19.37 6.89 -6.67
CA ARG A 228 20.43 7.25 -7.63
C ARG A 228 19.94 7.02 -9.04
N ARG A 229 20.29 7.92 -9.96
CA ARG A 229 20.01 7.73 -11.37
C ARG A 229 21.10 6.85 -11.97
N LEU A 230 20.67 5.67 -12.41
CA LEU A 230 21.53 4.64 -12.97
C LEU A 230 21.01 4.20 -14.32
N LYS A 231 21.91 4.04 -15.30
CA LYS A 231 21.63 3.36 -16.57
C LYS A 231 22.10 1.91 -16.46
N PHE A 232 21.22 0.98 -16.78
CA PHE A 232 21.50 -0.44 -16.83
C PHE A 232 21.63 -0.90 -18.28
N GLU A 233 22.38 -1.94 -18.50
CA GLU A 233 22.51 -2.58 -19.81
C GLU A 233 21.23 -3.34 -20.17
N ALA A 234 20.77 -3.21 -21.43
CA ALA A 234 19.63 -3.97 -21.91
C ALA A 234 19.95 -5.48 -22.03
N ASP A 235 18.90 -6.29 -22.09
CA ASP A 235 18.95 -7.75 -22.24
C ASP A 235 19.66 -8.49 -21.08
N ARG A 236 19.92 -7.81 -19.95
CA ARG A 236 20.43 -8.39 -18.71
C ARG A 236 19.30 -8.62 -17.69
N ARG A 237 19.55 -9.52 -16.74
CA ARG A 237 18.57 -9.78 -15.66
C ARG A 237 18.40 -8.55 -14.77
N VAL A 238 17.16 -8.31 -14.35
CA VAL A 238 16.86 -7.24 -13.38
C VAL A 238 17.34 -7.70 -12.00
N PRO A 239 18.26 -6.97 -11.34
CA PRO A 239 18.72 -7.31 -10.00
C PRO A 239 17.57 -7.34 -8.99
N GLY A 240 17.53 -8.38 -8.13
CA GLY A 240 16.48 -8.56 -7.14
C GLY A 240 15.16 -9.15 -7.65
N ALA A 241 15.02 -9.35 -8.98
CA ALA A 241 13.89 -10.07 -9.54
C ALA A 241 14.01 -11.59 -9.26
N PRO A 242 12.87 -12.33 -9.19
CA PRO A 242 12.90 -13.79 -9.07
C PRO A 242 13.74 -14.45 -10.18
N ALA A 243 14.30 -15.61 -9.85
CA ALA A 243 15.18 -16.34 -10.79
C ALA A 243 14.47 -16.72 -12.11
N SER A 244 13.16 -16.98 -12.06
CA SER A 244 12.34 -17.32 -13.23
C SER A 244 10.88 -16.92 -13.01
N GLY A 245 10.09 -16.92 -14.08
CA GLY A 245 8.64 -16.75 -13.99
C GLY A 245 7.95 -17.84 -13.17
N ILE A 246 8.45 -19.06 -13.21
CA ILE A 246 7.96 -20.16 -12.36
C ILE A 246 8.24 -19.82 -10.89
N ALA A 247 9.43 -19.38 -10.54
CA ALA A 247 9.78 -18.99 -9.18
C ALA A 247 8.92 -17.81 -8.68
N TRP A 248 8.56 -16.89 -9.56
CA TRP A 248 7.64 -15.81 -9.24
C TRP A 248 6.20 -16.31 -9.03
N ALA A 249 5.69 -17.15 -9.93
CA ALA A 249 4.33 -17.66 -9.87
C ALA A 249 4.10 -18.61 -8.68
N ASP A 250 5.11 -19.42 -8.34
CA ASP A 250 5.08 -20.38 -7.25
C ASP A 250 5.70 -19.85 -5.94
N SER A 251 5.91 -18.54 -5.83
CA SER A 251 6.66 -17.91 -4.75
C SER A 251 6.34 -18.50 -3.36
N SER A 252 7.15 -19.48 -2.96
CA SER A 252 7.06 -20.17 -1.68
C SER A 252 8.34 -19.96 -0.85
N PHE A 253 8.77 -18.70 -0.75
CA PHE A 253 10.02 -18.35 -0.05
C PHE A 253 9.98 -18.58 1.46
N ALA A 254 8.77 -18.67 2.05
CA ALA A 254 8.61 -18.88 3.48
C ALA A 254 8.08 -20.28 3.79
N PRO A 255 8.47 -20.89 4.94
CA PRO A 255 7.86 -22.10 5.46
C PRO A 255 6.34 -21.98 5.53
N ARG A 256 5.59 -23.05 5.28
CA ARG A 256 4.12 -23.05 5.22
C ARG A 256 3.46 -22.42 6.47
N TRP A 257 4.00 -22.70 7.64
CA TRP A 257 3.47 -22.15 8.90
C TRP A 257 3.70 -20.63 9.02
N LEU A 258 4.83 -20.10 8.52
CA LEU A 258 5.09 -18.65 8.52
C LEU A 258 4.18 -17.92 7.56
N ARG A 259 3.85 -18.54 6.40
CA ARG A 259 2.85 -18.02 5.46
C ARG A 259 1.48 -17.94 6.10
N LEU A 260 1.05 -18.99 6.85
CA LEU A 260 -0.22 -18.96 7.58
C LEU A 260 -0.26 -17.83 8.61
N PHE A 261 0.82 -17.61 9.36
CA PHE A 261 0.91 -16.48 10.29
C PHE A 261 0.82 -15.12 9.58
N SER A 262 1.50 -14.98 8.45
CA SER A 262 1.45 -13.74 7.65
C SER A 262 0.05 -13.49 7.06
N ILE A 263 -0.59 -14.52 6.53
CA ILE A 263 -1.97 -14.44 6.00
C ILE A 263 -2.95 -14.11 7.14
N LEU A 264 -2.81 -14.75 8.31
CA LEU A 264 -3.64 -14.47 9.48
C LEU A 264 -3.43 -13.03 9.98
N GLY A 265 -2.18 -12.59 10.11
CA GLY A 265 -1.84 -11.23 10.52
C GLY A 265 -2.37 -10.18 9.56
N LEU A 266 -2.18 -10.39 8.26
CA LEU A 266 -2.73 -9.53 7.21
C LEU A 266 -4.27 -9.54 7.23
N GLY A 267 -4.87 -10.73 7.37
CA GLY A 267 -6.32 -10.90 7.47
C GLY A 267 -6.92 -10.14 8.65
N LEU A 268 -6.35 -10.30 9.85
CA LEU A 268 -6.80 -9.58 11.04
C LEU A 268 -6.61 -8.05 10.89
N THR A 269 -5.49 -7.63 10.31
CA THR A 269 -5.22 -6.21 10.04
C THR A 269 -6.28 -5.61 9.11
N LEU A 270 -6.55 -6.27 8.00
CA LEU A 270 -7.46 -5.76 6.98
C LEU A 270 -8.94 -5.91 7.41
N LEU A 271 -9.35 -7.08 7.92
CA LEU A 271 -10.72 -7.28 8.40
C LEU A 271 -11.05 -6.36 9.58
N GLY A 272 -10.17 -6.30 10.58
CA GLY A 272 -10.36 -5.44 11.74
C GLY A 272 -10.29 -3.95 11.38
N GLY A 273 -9.35 -3.56 10.51
CA GLY A 273 -9.25 -2.20 9.98
C GLY A 273 -10.50 -1.79 9.20
N ALA A 274 -11.05 -2.68 8.38
CA ALA A 274 -12.30 -2.43 7.67
C ALA A 274 -13.49 -2.26 8.63
N VAL A 275 -13.58 -3.09 9.69
CA VAL A 275 -14.59 -2.93 10.76
C VAL A 275 -14.42 -1.58 11.45
N ALA A 276 -13.19 -1.19 11.80
CA ALA A 276 -12.89 0.11 12.39
C ALA A 276 -13.31 1.28 11.49
N LEU A 277 -13.06 1.18 10.19
CA LEU A 277 -13.49 2.17 9.20
C LEU A 277 -14.99 2.10 8.89
N ALA A 278 -15.61 0.93 8.92
CA ALA A 278 -17.06 0.81 8.76
C ALA A 278 -17.85 1.39 9.93
N GLY A 279 -17.42 1.24 11.17
CA GLY A 279 -17.87 1.81 12.45
C GLY A 279 -19.36 2.16 12.64
N PRO A 280 -19.80 2.49 13.84
CA PRO A 280 -21.20 2.75 14.14
C PRO A 280 -21.76 4.08 13.56
N ALA A 281 -20.97 4.82 12.80
CA ALA A 281 -21.34 6.15 12.28
C ALA A 281 -22.39 6.14 11.15
N SER A 282 -22.82 4.99 10.64
CA SER A 282 -23.91 4.95 9.65
C SER A 282 -25.25 4.64 10.33
N SER A 283 -26.13 5.60 10.36
CA SER A 283 -27.49 5.50 10.86
C SER A 283 -28.38 4.47 10.13
N ALA A 284 -27.86 3.78 9.12
CA ALA A 284 -28.58 2.76 8.37
C ALA A 284 -27.63 1.66 7.90
N ARG A 285 -28.03 0.40 8.06
CA ARG A 285 -27.37 -0.74 7.40
C ARG A 285 -27.31 -0.53 5.89
N PRO A 286 -26.22 -0.94 5.24
CA PRO A 286 -26.19 -0.94 3.78
C PRO A 286 -27.26 -1.90 3.24
N THR A 287 -28.02 -1.44 2.25
CA THR A 287 -29.00 -2.29 1.56
C THR A 287 -28.27 -3.41 0.83
N ARG A 288 -28.94 -4.54 0.60
CA ARG A 288 -28.37 -5.66 -0.21
C ARG A 288 -27.84 -5.17 -1.56
N ALA A 289 -28.61 -4.32 -2.25
CA ALA A 289 -28.16 -3.70 -3.50
C ALA A 289 -26.89 -2.82 -3.31
N GLY A 290 -26.81 -2.09 -2.19
CA GLY A 290 -25.62 -1.29 -1.86
C GLY A 290 -24.37 -2.13 -1.58
N VAL A 291 -24.52 -3.30 -0.95
CA VAL A 291 -23.44 -4.27 -0.74
C VAL A 291 -23.00 -4.88 -2.06
N ALA A 292 -23.95 -5.32 -2.90
CA ALA A 292 -23.67 -5.89 -4.22
C ALA A 292 -22.95 -4.90 -5.13
N LEU A 293 -23.42 -3.64 -5.20
CA LEU A 293 -22.78 -2.60 -5.98
C LEU A 293 -21.37 -2.27 -5.45
N GLY A 294 -21.21 -2.20 -4.13
CA GLY A 294 -19.91 -2.00 -3.50
C GLY A 294 -18.94 -3.11 -3.81
N GLY A 295 -19.41 -4.37 -3.74
CA GLY A 295 -18.64 -5.56 -4.13
C GLY A 295 -18.21 -5.53 -5.59
N ALA A 296 -19.11 -5.15 -6.50
CA ALA A 296 -18.80 -5.02 -7.92
C ALA A 296 -17.71 -3.96 -8.19
N VAL A 297 -17.78 -2.82 -7.51
CA VAL A 297 -16.74 -1.77 -7.60
C VAL A 297 -15.39 -2.27 -7.07
N LEU A 298 -15.37 -2.95 -5.93
CA LEU A 298 -14.14 -3.50 -5.36
C LEU A 298 -13.53 -4.58 -6.26
N LEU A 299 -14.35 -5.45 -6.85
CA LEU A 299 -13.88 -6.44 -7.83
C LEU A 299 -13.32 -5.78 -9.08
N ALA A 300 -13.94 -4.71 -9.58
CA ALA A 300 -13.43 -3.97 -10.74
C ALA A 300 -12.10 -3.28 -10.44
N LEU A 301 -11.94 -2.72 -9.22
CA LEU A 301 -10.67 -2.15 -8.77
C LEU A 301 -9.59 -3.21 -8.59
N LEU A 302 -9.96 -4.39 -8.06
CA LEU A 302 -9.04 -5.53 -7.95
C LEU A 302 -8.59 -5.99 -9.33
N ALA A 303 -9.52 -6.21 -10.26
CA ALA A 303 -9.20 -6.64 -11.61
C ALA A 303 -8.28 -5.62 -12.32
N TRP A 304 -8.51 -4.33 -12.10
CA TRP A 304 -7.61 -3.28 -12.56
C TRP A 304 -6.21 -3.43 -11.95
N ALA A 305 -6.11 -3.58 -10.62
CA ALA A 305 -4.83 -3.67 -9.93
C ALA A 305 -4.01 -4.90 -10.35
N GLU A 306 -4.68 -6.05 -10.50
CA GLU A 306 -4.05 -7.29 -10.96
C GLU A 306 -3.62 -7.20 -12.43
N CYS A 307 -4.46 -6.62 -13.28
CA CYS A 307 -4.11 -6.35 -14.68
C CYS A 307 -2.83 -5.52 -14.76
N TRP A 308 -2.75 -4.40 -14.02
CA TRP A 308 -1.56 -3.55 -13.98
C TRP A 308 -0.32 -4.29 -13.48
N ALA A 309 -0.46 -5.14 -12.45
CA ALA A 309 0.65 -5.92 -11.93
C ALA A 309 1.21 -6.91 -12.96
N ILE A 310 0.33 -7.66 -13.62
CA ILE A 310 0.69 -8.65 -14.63
C ILE A 310 1.41 -7.96 -15.82
N TYR A 311 0.84 -6.84 -16.29
CA TYR A 311 1.46 -6.05 -17.34
C TYR A 311 2.81 -5.45 -16.90
N ALA A 312 2.91 -5.00 -15.64
CA ALA A 312 4.16 -4.48 -15.10
C ALA A 312 5.28 -5.54 -15.12
N VAL A 313 5.01 -6.74 -14.67
CA VAL A 313 6.02 -7.83 -14.66
C VAL A 313 6.43 -8.20 -16.09
N ARG A 314 5.54 -8.07 -17.08
CA ARG A 314 5.82 -8.38 -18.48
C ARG A 314 6.62 -7.30 -19.20
N TRP A 315 6.25 -6.01 -19.02
CA TRP A 315 6.82 -4.89 -19.77
C TRP A 315 7.75 -3.98 -18.98
N ALA A 316 7.66 -3.99 -17.65
CA ALA A 316 8.46 -3.17 -16.76
C ALA A 316 8.97 -3.96 -15.55
N PRO A 317 9.71 -5.09 -15.75
CA PRO A 317 10.25 -5.87 -14.64
C PRO A 317 11.21 -5.06 -13.76
N GLU A 318 11.72 -3.93 -14.23
CA GLU A 318 12.55 -2.97 -13.50
C GLU A 318 11.88 -2.41 -12.23
N LEU A 319 10.58 -2.58 -12.11
CA LEU A 319 9.85 -2.20 -10.89
C LEU A 319 10.33 -2.95 -9.64
N TYR A 320 10.97 -4.09 -9.80
CA TYR A 320 11.70 -4.75 -8.70
C TYR A 320 12.80 -3.87 -8.09
N LEU A 321 13.41 -2.98 -8.89
CA LEU A 321 14.42 -2.04 -8.39
C LEU A 321 13.83 -0.89 -7.60
N VAL A 322 12.61 -0.51 -7.89
CA VAL A 322 11.93 0.66 -7.28
C VAL A 322 11.08 0.24 -6.09
N GLY A 323 10.66 -1.03 -6.03
CA GLY A 323 9.83 -1.58 -4.96
C GLY A 323 8.41 -1.02 -4.91
N VAL A 324 7.95 -0.30 -5.95
CA VAL A 324 6.65 0.39 -5.93
C VAL A 324 5.92 0.26 -7.27
N ALA A 325 4.80 -0.42 -7.27
CA ALA A 325 3.96 -0.60 -8.45
C ALA A 325 3.31 0.71 -8.97
N GLY A 326 3.31 1.76 -8.15
CA GLY A 326 2.75 3.04 -8.59
C GLY A 326 3.50 3.67 -9.77
N ALA A 327 4.80 3.40 -9.90
CA ALA A 327 5.57 3.81 -11.08
C ALA A 327 5.04 3.16 -12.36
N ALA A 328 4.49 1.95 -12.30
CA ALA A 328 3.87 1.27 -13.43
C ALA A 328 2.73 2.08 -14.05
N LEU A 329 1.97 2.81 -13.23
CA LEU A 329 0.88 3.65 -13.71
C LEU A 329 1.34 4.68 -14.74
N LEU A 330 2.55 5.19 -14.59
CA LEU A 330 3.14 6.20 -15.46
C LEU A 330 3.86 5.59 -16.67
N GLU A 331 4.56 4.49 -16.45
CA GLU A 331 5.46 3.90 -17.43
C GLU A 331 4.76 2.93 -18.40
N LEU A 332 3.84 2.10 -17.91
CA LEU A 332 3.22 1.06 -18.72
C LEU A 332 2.49 1.56 -19.96
N PRO A 333 1.72 2.67 -19.95
CA PRO A 333 1.10 3.15 -21.16
C PRO A 333 2.12 3.46 -22.27
N GLY A 334 3.28 4.02 -21.91
CA GLY A 334 4.38 4.31 -22.84
C GLY A 334 5.00 3.04 -23.42
N LEU A 335 5.24 2.05 -22.57
CA LEU A 335 5.86 0.78 -22.98
C LEU A 335 4.92 -0.08 -23.84
N VAL A 336 3.66 -0.22 -23.42
CA VAL A 336 2.67 -1.04 -24.12
C VAL A 336 2.27 -0.41 -25.46
N LEU A 337 2.10 0.92 -25.50
CA LEU A 337 1.71 1.67 -26.70
C LEU A 337 2.89 2.12 -27.55
N ARG A 338 4.11 1.69 -27.24
CA ARG A 338 5.33 1.97 -27.99
C ARG A 338 5.55 3.45 -28.32
N GLY A 339 5.37 4.32 -27.33
CA GLY A 339 5.57 5.77 -27.47
C GLY A 339 4.45 6.50 -28.21
N SER A 340 3.26 5.93 -28.31
CA SER A 340 2.09 6.62 -28.83
C SER A 340 1.83 7.94 -28.11
N PRO A 341 1.39 9.02 -28.79
CA PRO A 341 1.06 10.31 -28.17
C PRO A 341 -0.10 10.21 -27.16
N TRP A 342 -0.86 9.12 -27.16
CA TRP A 342 -1.93 8.85 -26.19
C TRP A 342 -1.40 8.38 -24.82
N SER A 343 -0.15 7.90 -24.75
CA SER A 343 0.44 7.36 -23.51
C SER A 343 0.39 8.33 -22.33
N PRO A 344 0.79 9.61 -22.44
CA PRO A 344 0.71 10.55 -21.34
C PRO A 344 -0.72 10.87 -20.92
N LEU A 345 -1.68 10.87 -21.86
CA LEU A 345 -3.10 11.08 -21.54
C LEU A 345 -3.66 9.91 -20.73
N LEU A 346 -3.29 8.68 -21.07
CA LEU A 346 -3.71 7.49 -20.33
C LEU A 346 -3.07 7.43 -18.93
N ALA A 347 -1.79 7.78 -18.82
CA ALA A 347 -1.14 7.93 -17.52
C ALA A 347 -1.83 9.01 -16.67
N GLY A 348 -2.14 10.17 -17.29
CA GLY A 348 -2.88 11.25 -16.65
C GLY A 348 -4.29 10.84 -16.20
N ALA A 349 -5.02 10.06 -17.01
CA ALA A 349 -6.33 9.52 -16.63
C ALA A 349 -6.21 8.62 -15.39
N GLY A 350 -5.19 7.76 -15.33
CA GLY A 350 -4.90 6.94 -14.14
C GLY A 350 -4.67 7.78 -12.90
N LEU A 351 -3.88 8.86 -13.00
CA LEU A 351 -3.62 9.79 -11.89
C LEU A 351 -4.90 10.51 -11.43
N VAL A 352 -5.73 10.96 -12.38
CA VAL A 352 -7.04 11.56 -12.07
C VAL A 352 -7.94 10.56 -11.36
N GLY A 353 -7.92 9.28 -11.78
CA GLY A 353 -8.65 8.21 -11.13
C GLY A 353 -8.21 8.01 -9.67
N LEU A 354 -6.90 7.96 -9.41
CA LEU A 354 -6.37 7.86 -8.04
C LEU A 354 -6.74 9.10 -7.21
N LEU A 355 -6.62 10.31 -7.77
CA LEU A 355 -7.02 11.53 -7.08
C LEU A 355 -8.51 11.52 -6.73
N ALA A 356 -9.38 11.08 -7.63
CA ALA A 356 -10.81 10.98 -7.37
C ALA A 356 -11.11 9.99 -6.22
N LEU A 357 -10.44 8.83 -6.18
CA LEU A 357 -10.55 7.88 -5.08
C LEU A 357 -10.03 8.45 -3.77
N PHE A 358 -8.91 9.17 -3.79
CA PHE A 358 -8.38 9.87 -2.62
C PHE A 358 -9.37 10.90 -2.07
N LEU A 359 -9.94 11.72 -2.92
CA LEU A 359 -10.94 12.72 -2.51
C LEU A 359 -12.21 12.07 -1.97
N ALA A 360 -12.68 10.98 -2.58
CA ALA A 360 -13.79 10.19 -2.07
C ALA A 360 -13.51 9.61 -0.68
N ALA A 361 -12.30 9.10 -0.45
CA ALA A 361 -11.85 8.61 0.85
C ALA A 361 -11.79 9.74 1.88
N CYS A 362 -11.20 10.88 1.54
CA CYS A 362 -11.15 12.06 2.40
C CYS A 362 -12.55 12.53 2.81
N ALA A 363 -13.50 12.56 1.88
CA ALA A 363 -14.88 12.94 2.17
C ALA A 363 -15.55 11.94 3.14
N ALA A 364 -15.37 10.63 2.91
CA ALA A 364 -15.90 9.59 3.77
C ALA A 364 -15.27 9.62 5.18
N LEU A 365 -13.96 9.82 5.28
CA LEU A 365 -13.24 9.91 6.56
C LEU A 365 -13.58 11.18 7.33
N ARG A 366 -13.74 12.31 6.63
CA ARG A 366 -14.20 13.56 7.23
C ARG A 366 -15.61 13.45 7.83
N GLU A 367 -16.54 12.74 7.16
CA GLU A 367 -17.87 12.49 7.71
C GLU A 367 -17.81 11.75 9.06
N ARG A 368 -16.77 10.94 9.28
CA ARG A 368 -16.57 10.19 10.52
C ARG A 368 -16.05 11.05 11.67
N LEU A 369 -15.29 12.09 11.37
CA LEU A 369 -14.80 13.05 12.35
C LEU A 369 -15.90 14.10 12.70
N ALA A 370 -17.17 13.69 12.73
CA ALA A 370 -18.35 14.53 12.88
C ALA A 370 -18.17 15.70 13.88
N GLY A 371 -18.46 16.91 13.41
CA GLY A 371 -18.56 18.11 14.26
C GLY A 371 -17.39 19.11 14.15
N ALA A 372 -16.20 18.73 13.70
CA ALA A 372 -15.00 19.56 13.81
C ALA A 372 -14.39 19.91 12.43
N GLY A 373 -14.97 20.85 11.71
CA GLY A 373 -14.39 21.35 10.44
C GLY A 373 -12.95 21.86 10.60
N GLY A 374 -12.64 22.51 11.71
CA GLY A 374 -11.28 22.94 12.05
C GLY A 374 -10.33 21.78 12.31
N LEU A 375 -10.82 20.67 12.87
CA LEU A 375 -10.05 19.47 13.13
C LEU A 375 -9.59 18.80 11.82
N TRP A 376 -10.44 18.81 10.78
CA TRP A 376 -10.07 18.29 9.45
C TRP A 376 -8.94 19.09 8.81
N ALA A 377 -8.99 20.41 8.86
CA ALA A 377 -7.92 21.26 8.36
C ALA A 377 -6.59 21.00 9.10
N GLY A 378 -6.66 20.84 10.43
CA GLY A 378 -5.51 20.47 11.26
C GLY A 378 -4.91 19.12 10.87
N VAL A 379 -5.76 18.10 10.68
CA VAL A 379 -5.31 16.77 10.20
C VAL A 379 -4.58 16.90 8.85
N LEU A 380 -5.17 17.62 7.89
CA LEU A 380 -4.54 17.81 6.58
C LEU A 380 -3.21 18.56 6.68
N ALA A 381 -3.13 19.63 7.48
CA ALA A 381 -1.90 20.39 7.63
C ALA A 381 -0.77 19.54 8.24
N VAL A 382 -1.05 18.83 9.33
CA VAL A 382 -0.07 17.96 10.00
C VAL A 382 0.35 16.81 9.07
N THR A 383 -0.62 16.14 8.44
CA THR A 383 -0.32 15.00 7.57
C THR A 383 0.39 15.41 6.28
N ALA A 384 0.11 16.59 5.72
CA ALA A 384 0.85 17.14 4.58
C ALA A 384 2.30 17.44 4.95
N PHE A 385 2.55 17.98 6.14
CA PHE A 385 3.92 18.17 6.65
C PHE A 385 4.64 16.83 6.85
N LEU A 386 3.99 15.87 7.50
CA LEU A 386 4.56 14.53 7.70
C LEU A 386 4.79 13.78 6.37
N ALA A 387 3.98 14.03 5.34
CA ALA A 387 4.12 13.43 4.03
C ALA A 387 5.38 13.90 3.26
N LEU A 388 6.00 14.98 3.68
CA LEU A 388 7.33 15.38 3.18
C LEU A 388 8.42 14.36 3.57
N LEU A 389 8.20 13.61 4.65
CA LEU A 389 9.09 12.53 5.05
C LEU A 389 8.93 11.35 4.07
N PRO A 390 10.03 10.76 3.59
CA PRO A 390 10.00 9.64 2.65
C PRO A 390 9.68 8.32 3.39
N VAL A 391 8.43 8.17 3.82
CA VAL A 391 7.92 6.94 4.45
C VAL A 391 7.10 6.17 3.43
N GLU A 392 7.23 4.85 3.44
CA GLU A 392 6.50 3.99 2.52
C GLU A 392 4.98 4.04 2.79
N PRO A 393 4.16 4.42 1.79
CA PRO A 393 2.71 4.57 1.97
C PRO A 393 2.00 3.28 2.41
N TRP A 394 2.48 2.13 1.90
CA TRP A 394 1.91 0.83 2.25
C TRP A 394 2.12 0.49 3.74
N SER A 395 3.31 0.68 4.27
CA SER A 395 3.61 0.41 5.69
C SER A 395 2.81 1.31 6.63
N LEU A 396 2.58 2.58 6.22
CA LEU A 396 1.70 3.50 6.94
C LEU A 396 0.23 3.01 6.91
N MET A 397 -0.22 2.56 5.74
CA MET A 397 -1.59 2.05 5.59
C MET A 397 -1.83 0.81 6.44
N LEU A 398 -0.91 -0.16 6.45
CA LEU A 398 -0.96 -1.33 7.32
C LEU A 398 -0.96 -0.93 8.79
N SER A 399 -0.14 0.05 9.17
CA SER A 399 -0.08 0.55 10.55
C SER A 399 -1.41 1.19 10.98
N ALA A 400 -2.03 2.00 10.11
CA ALA A 400 -3.33 2.60 10.37
C ALA A 400 -4.44 1.55 10.55
N LEU A 401 -4.51 0.58 9.63
CA LEU A 401 -5.49 -0.49 9.66
C LEU A 401 -5.26 -1.42 10.85
N GLY A 402 -4.00 -1.75 11.17
CA GLY A 402 -3.62 -2.56 12.32
C GLY A 402 -3.97 -1.88 13.64
N LEU A 403 -3.75 -0.58 13.74
CA LEU A 403 -4.16 0.22 14.90
C LEU A 403 -5.70 0.22 15.04
N GLY A 404 -6.43 0.44 13.95
CA GLY A 404 -7.89 0.34 13.92
C GLY A 404 -8.37 -1.05 14.36
N ALA A 405 -7.76 -2.10 13.83
CA ALA A 405 -8.05 -3.49 14.17
C ALA A 405 -7.77 -3.82 15.64
N SER A 406 -6.69 -3.28 16.19
CA SER A 406 -6.29 -3.55 17.59
C SER A 406 -7.12 -2.78 18.62
N CYS A 407 -7.52 -1.55 18.30
CA CYS A 407 -8.19 -0.66 19.26
C CYS A 407 -9.70 -0.58 19.05
N LEU A 408 -10.15 -0.35 17.81
CA LEU A 408 -11.53 -0.03 17.52
C LEU A 408 -12.39 -1.25 17.17
N ALA A 409 -11.85 -2.21 16.43
CA ALA A 409 -12.61 -3.38 16.00
C ALA A 409 -13.13 -4.24 17.19
N PRO A 410 -12.37 -4.53 18.24
CA PRO A 410 -12.91 -5.24 19.41
C PRO A 410 -14.09 -4.51 20.07
N LEU A 411 -14.03 -3.19 20.17
CA LEU A 411 -15.12 -2.36 20.74
C LEU A 411 -16.36 -2.40 19.85
N ILE A 412 -16.20 -2.35 18.54
CA ILE A 412 -17.32 -2.36 17.58
C ILE A 412 -18.00 -3.72 17.56
N LEU A 413 -17.21 -4.82 17.57
CA LEU A 413 -17.73 -6.18 17.45
C LEU A 413 -18.31 -6.73 18.74
N LEU A 414 -17.70 -6.43 19.89
CA LEU A 414 -18.10 -6.98 21.18
C LEU A 414 -19.00 -6.02 21.97
N GLY A 415 -18.96 -4.73 21.67
CA GLY A 415 -19.59 -3.69 22.46
C GLY A 415 -18.93 -3.47 23.83
N PRO A 416 -19.01 -2.29 24.44
CA PRO A 416 -18.61 -2.10 25.82
C PRO A 416 -19.67 -2.71 26.76
N PRO A 417 -19.24 -3.38 27.84
CA PRO A 417 -20.15 -3.89 28.83
C PRO A 417 -20.88 -2.72 29.52
N PRO A 418 -22.22 -2.73 29.56
CA PRO A 418 -23.02 -1.60 30.10
C PRO A 418 -22.70 -1.32 31.55
N ALA A 419 -22.32 -2.33 32.33
CA ALA A 419 -22.00 -2.23 33.74
C ALA A 419 -20.62 -1.60 34.06
N ARG A 420 -19.73 -1.42 33.07
CA ARG A 420 -18.36 -0.94 33.30
C ARG A 420 -17.85 -0.06 32.15
N PRO A 421 -18.20 1.23 32.15
CA PRO A 421 -17.81 2.14 31.07
C PRO A 421 -16.27 2.27 30.90
N HIS A 422 -15.50 2.09 31.98
CA HIS A 422 -14.04 2.14 31.92
C HIS A 422 -13.41 0.94 31.21
N ALA A 423 -14.11 -0.18 31.00
CA ALA A 423 -13.60 -1.34 30.28
C ALA A 423 -13.23 -1.01 28.84
N ALA A 424 -13.99 -0.12 28.19
CA ALA A 424 -13.68 0.37 26.86
C ALA A 424 -12.35 1.14 26.83
N ALA A 425 -12.12 2.02 27.81
CA ALA A 425 -10.88 2.78 27.93
C ALA A 425 -9.67 1.85 28.18
N TRP A 426 -9.82 0.85 29.03
CA TRP A 426 -8.78 -0.14 29.28
C TRP A 426 -8.47 -0.99 28.02
N ALA A 427 -9.49 -1.46 27.32
CA ALA A 427 -9.30 -2.24 26.09
C ALA A 427 -8.56 -1.42 25.02
N LEU A 428 -8.92 -0.16 24.86
CA LEU A 428 -8.22 0.77 23.96
C LEU A 428 -6.77 0.98 24.37
N GLY A 429 -6.56 1.25 25.68
CA GLY A 429 -5.22 1.46 26.22
C GLY A 429 -4.31 0.24 26.03
N VAL A 430 -4.82 -0.96 26.29
CA VAL A 430 -4.09 -2.22 26.09
C VAL A 430 -3.82 -2.46 24.60
N GLY A 431 -4.84 -2.30 23.73
CA GLY A 431 -4.67 -2.45 22.28
C GLY A 431 -3.63 -1.48 21.72
N LEU A 432 -3.68 -0.21 22.12
CA LEU A 432 -2.73 0.81 21.70
C LEU A 432 -1.32 0.54 22.23
N ALA A 433 -1.18 0.26 23.52
CA ALA A 433 0.11 0.03 24.15
C ALA A 433 0.82 -1.19 23.55
N LEU A 434 0.10 -2.29 23.35
CA LEU A 434 0.67 -3.50 22.75
C LEU A 434 1.01 -3.28 21.27
N PHE A 435 0.14 -2.61 20.50
CA PHE A 435 0.42 -2.31 19.09
C PHE A 435 1.68 -1.46 18.94
N LEU A 436 1.76 -0.36 19.67
CA LEU A 436 2.91 0.55 19.62
C LEU A 436 4.17 -0.09 20.23
N GLY A 437 4.03 -0.83 21.34
CA GLY A 437 5.13 -1.52 22.01
C GLY A 437 5.78 -2.57 21.13
N VAL A 438 4.99 -3.46 20.51
CA VAL A 438 5.50 -4.48 19.57
C VAL A 438 6.15 -3.82 18.35
N THR A 439 5.53 -2.78 17.79
CA THR A 439 6.09 -2.04 16.66
C THR A 439 7.43 -1.37 17.03
N ALA A 440 7.51 -0.73 18.19
CA ALA A 440 8.72 -0.06 18.67
C ALA A 440 9.85 -1.06 18.95
N VAL A 441 9.54 -2.14 19.65
CA VAL A 441 10.52 -3.21 19.95
C VAL A 441 11.07 -3.78 18.64
N GLY A 442 10.21 -4.07 17.66
CA GLY A 442 10.66 -4.63 16.40
C GLY A 442 11.55 -3.70 15.57
N ARG A 443 11.39 -2.37 15.73
CA ARG A 443 12.24 -1.39 15.07
C ARG A 443 13.58 -1.18 15.77
N LEU A 444 13.58 -1.22 17.10
CA LEU A 444 14.78 -1.00 17.91
C LEU A 444 15.65 -2.27 18.02
N TRP A 445 15.02 -3.44 18.09
CA TRP A 445 15.66 -4.74 18.22
C TRP A 445 15.01 -5.72 17.24
N PRO A 446 15.41 -5.68 15.94
CA PRO A 446 14.85 -6.60 14.95
C PRO A 446 15.12 -8.05 15.36
N PRO A 447 14.07 -8.86 15.57
CA PRO A 447 14.23 -10.21 16.07
C PRO A 447 14.82 -11.14 15.00
N ALA A 448 15.70 -12.06 15.42
CA ALA A 448 16.26 -13.07 14.53
C ALA A 448 15.28 -14.24 14.28
N ALA A 449 14.42 -14.56 15.26
CA ALA A 449 13.48 -15.66 15.16
C ALA A 449 12.32 -15.36 14.19
N PRO A 450 12.00 -16.25 13.23
CA PRO A 450 10.95 -16.00 12.21
C PRO A 450 9.55 -15.72 12.80
N VAL A 451 9.18 -16.38 13.90
CA VAL A 451 7.91 -16.11 14.60
C VAL A 451 7.87 -14.70 15.15
N ALA A 452 8.96 -14.26 15.78
CA ALA A 452 9.04 -12.92 16.34
C ALA A 452 9.04 -11.85 15.22
N GLN A 453 9.67 -12.12 14.07
CA GLN A 453 9.58 -11.27 12.88
C GLN A 453 8.12 -11.12 12.40
N ALA A 454 7.36 -12.22 12.33
CA ALA A 454 5.95 -12.20 11.95
C ALA A 454 5.09 -11.42 12.96
N LEU A 455 5.33 -11.55 14.26
CA LEU A 455 4.62 -10.79 15.30
C LEU A 455 4.92 -9.28 15.21
N VAL A 456 6.16 -8.93 14.92
CA VAL A 456 6.56 -7.53 14.70
C VAL A 456 5.97 -6.95 13.41
N ALA A 457 5.91 -7.75 12.34
CA ALA A 457 5.28 -7.34 11.09
C ALA A 457 3.76 -7.14 11.24
N TYR A 458 3.13 -7.93 12.12
CA TYR A 458 1.69 -7.88 12.37
C TYR A 458 1.38 -7.78 13.87
N PRO A 459 1.58 -6.61 14.51
CA PRO A 459 1.32 -6.40 15.94
C PRO A 459 -0.13 -6.69 16.34
N VAL A 460 -1.06 -6.63 15.39
CA VAL A 460 -2.47 -6.97 15.57
C VAL A 460 -2.68 -8.40 16.09
N LEU A 461 -1.80 -9.34 15.78
CA LEU A 461 -1.87 -10.73 16.26
C LEU A 461 -1.86 -10.82 17.78
N VAL A 462 -1.24 -9.87 18.47
CA VAL A 462 -1.17 -9.79 19.93
C VAL A 462 -2.16 -8.76 20.47
N ALA A 463 -2.19 -7.59 19.88
CA ALA A 463 -2.91 -6.44 20.41
C ALA A 463 -4.45 -6.60 20.32
N ALA A 464 -4.99 -7.11 19.21
CA ALA A 464 -6.44 -7.27 19.07
C ALA A 464 -7.04 -8.34 19.99
N PRO A 465 -6.46 -9.57 20.13
CA PRO A 465 -6.93 -10.54 21.11
C PRO A 465 -6.84 -10.06 22.56
N ALA A 466 -5.77 -9.33 22.92
CA ALA A 466 -5.62 -8.78 24.27
C ALA A 466 -6.71 -7.73 24.58
N ALA A 467 -6.97 -6.82 23.67
CA ALA A 467 -8.07 -5.83 23.81
C ALA A 467 -9.43 -6.52 23.93
N ALA A 468 -9.69 -7.55 23.11
CA ALA A 468 -10.92 -8.34 23.19
C ALA A 468 -11.05 -9.11 24.51
N ALA A 469 -9.94 -9.66 25.04
CA ALA A 469 -9.92 -10.33 26.33
C ALA A 469 -10.27 -9.39 27.48
N VAL A 470 -9.74 -8.16 27.48
CA VAL A 470 -10.08 -7.13 28.49
C VAL A 470 -11.58 -6.85 28.49
N LEU A 471 -12.19 -6.69 27.30
CA LEU A 471 -13.65 -6.44 27.20
C LEU A 471 -14.45 -7.63 27.75
N ARG A 472 -14.07 -8.88 27.45
CA ARG A 472 -14.77 -10.08 27.91
C ARG A 472 -14.65 -10.28 29.41
N VAL A 473 -13.45 -10.07 29.98
CA VAL A 473 -13.23 -10.20 31.43
C VAL A 473 -14.00 -9.13 32.19
N ALA A 474 -13.96 -7.89 31.70
CA ALA A 474 -14.70 -6.79 32.31
C ALA A 474 -16.23 -6.94 32.17
N GLY A 475 -16.72 -7.66 31.15
CA GLY A 475 -18.15 -7.90 30.93
C GLY A 475 -18.76 -9.01 31.79
N ARG A 476 -17.94 -9.82 32.50
CA ARG A 476 -18.47 -10.87 33.37
C ARG A 476 -19.13 -10.24 34.60
N PRO A 477 -20.37 -10.64 34.95
CA PRO A 477 -20.99 -10.19 36.19
C PRO A 477 -20.10 -10.62 37.36
N ALA A 478 -19.92 -9.75 38.35
CA ALA A 478 -19.26 -10.15 39.58
C ALA A 478 -20.05 -11.35 40.12
N ARG A 479 -19.41 -12.49 40.26
CA ARG A 479 -20.03 -13.62 40.97
C ARG A 479 -20.29 -13.14 42.38
N ALA A 480 -21.59 -12.93 42.67
CA ALA A 480 -22.05 -12.66 44.02
C ALA A 480 -21.84 -13.86 44.93
#